data_c12cc18ab4ad87ac9051e203f8afe78b
#
_entry.id   c12cc18ab4ad87ac9051e203f8afe78b
#
_cell.length_a   1.000
_cell.length_b   1.000
_cell.length_c   1.000
_cell.angle_alpha   90.00
_cell.angle_beta   90.00
_cell.angle_gamma   90.00
#
_symmetry.space_group_name_H-M   'P 1'
#
loop_
_entity.id
_entity.type
_entity.pdbx_description
1 polymer ?
#
loop_
_entity_poly.entity_id
_entity_poly.type
_entity_poly.pdbx_seq_one_letter_code
_entity_poly.pdbx_strand_id
1 'polypeptide(L)'
;MSKNLFITGTGTDVGKTYIAGLITKKLNENGYNVGYFKAAMSGNVKDDKGNLIPGDAAFVKEISGITQPLKDMCPYVYENAVSPHLASRIEGNPVTMSVIKEKFNEVCLKHDYITMEGSGGILCPLCFDEERIQLEDVIKKLDLSCLIIADAGLGTINSVVLTVEYMKSRGIPIKGIIFNHYHEGNVMEEDNLRMCEYMTGLKVLACVKDSDTDINIDAKLLASLYE
;
A
#
# COMPACT_ATOMS: atom_id res chain seq x y z
N MET A 1 -9.54 -1.46 19.50
CA MET A 1 -8.93 -0.58 18.48
C MET A 1 -8.51 -1.48 17.33
N SER A 2 -8.70 -1.05 16.10
CA SER A 2 -8.22 -1.78 14.93
C SER A 2 -6.69 -1.82 14.92
N LYS A 3 -6.15 -2.88 14.33
CA LYS A 3 -4.73 -3.03 14.02
C LYS A 3 -4.50 -2.66 12.57
N ASN A 4 -3.44 -1.94 12.28
CA ASN A 4 -3.26 -1.32 10.98
C ASN A 4 -1.89 -1.64 10.40
N LEU A 5 -1.80 -1.79 9.08
CA LEU A 5 -0.55 -1.96 8.36
C LEU A 5 -0.56 -1.10 7.10
N PHE A 6 0.50 -0.32 6.91
CA PHE A 6 0.67 0.50 5.73
C PHE A 6 1.53 -0.20 4.68
N ILE A 7 1.01 -0.31 3.47
CA ILE A 7 1.72 -0.86 2.31
C ILE A 7 2.34 0.29 1.52
N THR A 8 3.65 0.41 1.57
CA THR A 8 4.40 1.33 0.70
C THR A 8 5.18 0.55 -0.36
N GLY A 9 5.73 1.24 -1.35
CA GLY A 9 6.57 0.62 -2.37
C GLY A 9 7.86 1.40 -2.60
N THR A 10 8.81 0.77 -3.24
CA THR A 10 10.04 1.42 -3.72
C THR A 10 9.80 2.36 -4.90
N GLY A 11 8.59 2.33 -5.50
CA GLY A 11 8.19 3.15 -6.63
C GLY A 11 6.74 2.91 -7.05
N THR A 12 6.40 3.47 -8.21
CA THR A 12 5.15 3.14 -8.93
C THR A 12 5.31 1.79 -9.63
N ASP A 13 4.21 1.09 -9.87
CA ASP A 13 4.11 -0.18 -10.62
C ASP A 13 4.91 -1.39 -10.06
N VAL A 14 5.37 -1.30 -8.81
CA VAL A 14 5.99 -2.45 -8.11
C VAL A 14 4.96 -3.47 -7.60
N GLY A 15 3.66 -3.29 -7.91
CA GLY A 15 2.59 -4.22 -7.56
C GLY A 15 1.99 -4.04 -6.16
N LYS A 16 2.04 -2.85 -5.57
CA LYS A 16 1.45 -2.58 -4.24
C LYS A 16 0.00 -3.05 -4.13
N THR A 17 -0.84 -2.68 -5.09
CA THR A 17 -2.28 -3.00 -5.10
C THR A 17 -2.50 -4.52 -5.18
N TYR A 18 -1.70 -5.21 -5.99
CA TYR A 18 -1.76 -6.67 -6.10
C TYR A 18 -1.42 -7.34 -4.77
N ILE A 19 -0.29 -6.95 -4.16
CA ILE A 19 0.14 -7.49 -2.86
C ILE A 19 -0.83 -7.11 -1.74
N ALA A 20 -1.34 -5.88 -1.71
CA ALA A 20 -2.37 -5.46 -0.75
C ALA A 20 -3.64 -6.33 -0.88
N GLY A 21 -4.03 -6.66 -2.10
CA GLY A 21 -5.13 -7.58 -2.37
C GLY A 21 -4.88 -8.99 -1.86
N LEU A 22 -3.70 -9.57 -2.13
CA LEU A 22 -3.33 -10.91 -1.64
C LEU A 22 -3.25 -10.96 -0.11
N ILE A 23 -2.68 -9.94 0.53
CA ILE A 23 -2.64 -9.80 1.99
C ILE A 23 -4.05 -9.75 2.57
N THR A 24 -4.90 -8.88 2.02
CA THR A 24 -6.29 -8.73 2.45
C THR A 24 -7.08 -10.03 2.24
N LYS A 25 -6.88 -10.72 1.10
CA LYS A 25 -7.45 -12.03 0.81
C LYS A 25 -7.06 -13.05 1.87
N LYS A 26 -5.74 -13.19 2.12
CA LYS A 26 -5.21 -14.16 3.09
C LYS A 26 -5.82 -13.98 4.47
N LEU A 27 -5.96 -12.75 4.94
CA LEU A 27 -6.60 -12.47 6.23
C LEU A 27 -8.10 -12.79 6.19
N ASN A 28 -8.82 -12.34 5.15
CA ASN A 28 -10.26 -12.58 5.02
C ASN A 28 -10.60 -14.08 4.99
N GLU A 29 -9.88 -14.87 4.19
CA GLU A 29 -10.07 -16.31 4.07
C GLU A 29 -9.76 -17.09 5.38
N ASN A 30 -8.93 -16.50 6.26
CA ASN A 30 -8.61 -17.06 7.58
C ASN A 30 -9.47 -16.47 8.72
N GLY A 31 -10.59 -15.82 8.39
CA GLY A 31 -11.60 -15.37 9.34
C GLY A 31 -11.28 -14.07 10.08
N TYR A 32 -10.28 -13.30 9.63
CA TYR A 32 -10.01 -11.96 10.16
C TYR A 32 -10.98 -10.95 9.55
N ASN A 33 -11.54 -10.06 10.38
CA ASN A 33 -12.35 -8.93 9.91
C ASN A 33 -11.42 -7.82 9.38
N VAL A 34 -11.04 -7.92 8.11
CA VAL A 34 -10.09 -7.01 7.47
C VAL A 34 -10.79 -6.03 6.53
N GLY A 35 -10.35 -4.77 6.57
CA GLY A 35 -10.73 -3.73 5.61
C GLY A 35 -9.52 -3.21 4.84
N TYR A 36 -9.80 -2.47 3.77
CA TYR A 36 -8.82 -1.80 2.94
C TYR A 36 -9.05 -0.29 2.94
N PHE A 37 -7.98 0.48 2.89
CA PHE A 37 -8.04 1.94 2.76
C PHE A 37 -6.91 2.48 1.91
N LYS A 38 -7.19 3.49 1.08
CA LYS A 38 -6.20 4.27 0.34
C LYS A 38 -6.58 5.74 0.40
N ALA A 39 -5.66 6.60 0.82
CA ALA A 39 -5.96 8.01 1.06
C ALA A 39 -6.40 8.76 -0.21
N ALA A 40 -5.73 8.50 -1.33
CA ALA A 40 -6.05 9.10 -2.64
C ALA A 40 -5.68 8.16 -3.78
N MET A 41 -6.50 8.12 -4.82
CA MET A 41 -6.29 7.37 -6.06
C MET A 41 -6.44 8.29 -7.26
N SER A 42 -5.56 8.17 -8.24
CA SER A 42 -5.59 8.89 -9.51
C SER A 42 -5.62 7.91 -10.69
N GLY A 43 -6.06 8.37 -11.86
CA GLY A 43 -6.16 7.53 -13.05
C GLY A 43 -7.38 6.60 -13.04
N ASN A 44 -8.47 7.03 -12.43
CA ASN A 44 -9.68 6.23 -12.33
C ASN A 44 -10.63 6.45 -13.51
N VAL A 45 -11.40 5.43 -13.85
CA VAL A 45 -12.40 5.46 -14.89
C VAL A 45 -13.80 5.72 -14.33
N LYS A 46 -14.72 6.23 -15.18
CA LYS A 46 -16.12 6.40 -14.82
C LYS A 46 -16.95 5.18 -15.21
N ASP A 47 -17.96 4.89 -14.40
CA ASP A 47 -19.02 3.95 -14.75
C ASP A 47 -19.98 4.55 -15.80
N ASP A 48 -20.94 3.75 -16.26
CA ASP A 48 -21.96 4.17 -17.23
C ASP A 48 -22.86 5.33 -16.73
N LYS A 49 -22.82 5.62 -15.42
CA LYS A 49 -23.57 6.71 -14.77
C LYS A 49 -22.71 7.95 -14.54
N GLY A 50 -21.43 7.91 -14.93
CA GLY A 50 -20.49 9.00 -14.76
C GLY A 50 -19.81 9.08 -13.38
N ASN A 51 -19.98 8.10 -12.50
CA ASN A 51 -19.30 8.07 -11.20
C ASN A 51 -17.89 7.49 -11.35
N LEU A 52 -16.90 8.09 -10.71
CA LEU A 52 -15.55 7.54 -10.65
C LEU A 52 -15.52 6.26 -9.83
N ILE A 53 -14.93 5.21 -10.41
CA ILE A 53 -14.69 3.94 -9.74
C ILE A 53 -13.25 3.95 -9.20
N PRO A 54 -13.04 3.83 -7.87
CA PRO A 54 -11.70 3.73 -7.30
C PRO A 54 -11.05 2.40 -7.70
N GLY A 55 -10.24 2.42 -8.78
CA GLY A 55 -9.74 1.23 -9.47
C GLY A 55 -8.96 0.27 -8.57
N ASP A 56 -7.99 0.77 -7.80
CA ASP A 56 -7.23 -0.07 -6.87
C ASP A 56 -8.12 -0.71 -5.79
N ALA A 57 -9.08 0.05 -5.25
CA ALA A 57 -10.01 -0.47 -4.26
C ALA A 57 -10.96 -1.53 -4.86
N ALA A 58 -11.41 -1.32 -6.10
CA ALA A 58 -12.22 -2.30 -6.81
C ALA A 58 -11.45 -3.60 -7.05
N PHE A 59 -10.20 -3.49 -7.48
CA PHE A 59 -9.31 -4.64 -7.67
C PHE A 59 -9.06 -5.40 -6.36
N VAL A 60 -8.69 -4.70 -5.28
CA VAL A 60 -8.47 -5.33 -3.97
C VAL A 60 -9.74 -6.01 -3.48
N LYS A 61 -10.91 -5.37 -3.62
CA LYS A 61 -12.20 -5.96 -3.26
C LYS A 61 -12.48 -7.24 -4.04
N GLU A 62 -12.24 -7.23 -5.34
CA GLU A 62 -12.47 -8.39 -6.22
C GLU A 62 -11.62 -9.59 -5.81
N ILE A 63 -10.29 -9.40 -5.68
CA ILE A 63 -9.39 -10.52 -5.41
C ILE A 63 -9.43 -11.00 -3.95
N SER A 64 -9.76 -10.10 -3.00
CA SER A 64 -9.80 -10.45 -1.57
C SER A 64 -11.15 -10.97 -1.09
N GLY A 65 -12.22 -10.73 -1.83
CA GLY A 65 -13.58 -11.13 -1.46
C GLY A 65 -14.17 -10.36 -0.27
N ILE A 66 -13.56 -9.25 0.18
CA ILE A 66 -14.12 -8.43 1.26
C ILE A 66 -15.42 -7.73 0.83
N THR A 67 -16.33 -7.56 1.79
CA THR A 67 -17.65 -6.96 1.50
C THR A 67 -17.70 -5.44 1.68
N GLN A 68 -16.59 -4.81 2.09
CA GLN A 68 -16.50 -3.37 2.32
C GLN A 68 -16.98 -2.57 1.10
N PRO A 69 -17.84 -1.54 1.27
CA PRO A 69 -18.26 -0.69 0.16
C PRO A 69 -17.09 0.14 -0.41
N LEU A 70 -16.99 0.26 -1.74
CA LEU A 70 -15.91 1.01 -2.41
C LEU A 70 -15.81 2.46 -1.93
N LYS A 71 -16.93 3.12 -1.66
CA LYS A 71 -16.97 4.50 -1.13
C LYS A 71 -16.30 4.68 0.24
N ASP A 72 -16.15 3.58 1.00
CA ASP A 72 -15.50 3.59 2.32
C ASP A 72 -13.99 3.31 2.20
N MET A 73 -13.50 2.91 1.02
CA MET A 73 -12.11 2.50 0.80
C MET A 73 -11.19 3.65 0.40
N CYS A 74 -11.71 4.71 -0.22
CA CYS A 74 -10.91 5.83 -0.70
C CYS A 74 -11.72 7.13 -0.70
N PRO A 75 -11.30 8.15 0.08
CA PRO A 75 -12.00 9.44 0.12
C PRO A 75 -11.73 10.34 -1.09
N TYR A 76 -10.56 10.21 -1.73
CA TYR A 76 -10.16 11.05 -2.85
C TYR A 76 -9.89 10.22 -4.10
N VAL A 77 -10.82 10.28 -5.05
CA VAL A 77 -10.77 9.53 -6.31
C VAL A 77 -10.70 10.51 -7.46
N TYR A 78 -9.63 10.48 -8.24
CA TYR A 78 -9.36 11.40 -9.36
C TYR A 78 -9.36 10.67 -10.70
N GLU A 79 -9.87 11.33 -11.74
CA GLU A 79 -9.87 10.83 -13.12
C GLU A 79 -8.49 10.93 -13.76
N ASN A 80 -7.79 12.06 -13.53
CA ASN A 80 -6.50 12.31 -14.15
C ASN A 80 -5.42 11.33 -13.68
N ALA A 81 -4.77 10.65 -14.63
CA ALA A 81 -3.69 9.68 -14.39
C ALA A 81 -2.33 10.36 -14.18
N VAL A 82 -2.21 11.10 -13.08
CA VAL A 82 -1.00 11.80 -12.65
C VAL A 82 -0.82 11.59 -11.13
N SER A 83 0.26 12.12 -10.56
CA SER A 83 0.44 12.05 -9.10
C SER A 83 -0.74 12.71 -8.34
N PRO A 84 -1.12 12.19 -7.16
CA PRO A 84 -2.32 12.67 -6.44
C PRO A 84 -2.36 14.18 -6.23
N HIS A 85 -1.25 14.82 -5.86
CA HIS A 85 -1.19 16.27 -5.66
C HIS A 85 -1.49 17.07 -6.93
N LEU A 86 -1.10 16.55 -8.10
CA LEU A 86 -1.38 17.20 -9.36
C LEU A 86 -2.83 16.94 -9.81
N ALA A 87 -3.32 15.71 -9.65
CA ALA A 87 -4.71 15.36 -9.94
C ALA A 87 -5.68 16.21 -9.10
N SER A 88 -5.41 16.32 -7.78
CA SER A 88 -6.22 17.12 -6.87
C SER A 88 -6.30 18.61 -7.26
N ARG A 89 -5.18 19.16 -7.75
CA ARG A 89 -5.13 20.54 -8.23
C ARG A 89 -5.89 20.73 -9.53
N ILE A 90 -5.71 19.83 -10.51
CA ILE A 90 -6.41 19.88 -11.80
C ILE A 90 -7.93 19.77 -11.60
N GLU A 91 -8.36 18.92 -10.69
CA GLU A 91 -9.78 18.64 -10.46
C GLU A 91 -10.42 19.53 -9.37
N GLY A 92 -9.62 20.43 -8.75
CA GLY A 92 -10.11 21.37 -7.75
C GLY A 92 -10.64 20.74 -6.46
N ASN A 93 -10.14 19.54 -6.12
CA ASN A 93 -10.53 18.79 -4.92
C ASN A 93 -9.27 18.43 -4.09
N PRO A 94 -8.72 19.39 -3.33
CA PRO A 94 -7.47 19.21 -2.62
C PRO A 94 -7.59 18.19 -1.48
N VAL A 95 -6.57 17.33 -1.38
CA VAL A 95 -6.46 16.37 -0.27
C VAL A 95 -6.20 17.11 1.03
N THR A 96 -6.95 16.80 2.09
CA THR A 96 -6.74 17.33 3.43
C THR A 96 -6.50 16.21 4.44
N MET A 97 -5.62 16.46 5.42
CA MET A 97 -5.30 15.48 6.47
C MET A 97 -6.51 15.19 7.37
N SER A 98 -7.37 16.17 7.59
CA SER A 98 -8.58 16.01 8.39
C SER A 98 -9.53 14.97 7.81
N VAL A 99 -9.80 15.03 6.51
CA VAL A 99 -10.67 14.07 5.80
C VAL A 99 -10.05 12.68 5.77
N ILE A 100 -8.72 12.58 5.47
CA ILE A 100 -8.04 11.28 5.53
C ILE A 100 -8.23 10.62 6.91
N LYS A 101 -7.96 11.36 7.98
CA LYS A 101 -8.08 10.86 9.35
C LYS A 101 -9.51 10.46 9.71
N GLU A 102 -10.49 11.31 9.36
CA GLU A 102 -11.91 11.04 9.61
C GLU A 102 -12.33 9.74 8.93
N LYS A 103 -12.08 9.62 7.62
CA LYS A 103 -12.48 8.45 6.84
C LYS A 103 -11.73 7.18 7.23
N PHE A 104 -10.45 7.27 7.55
CA PHE A 104 -9.70 6.15 8.10
C PHE A 104 -10.29 5.67 9.43
N ASN A 105 -10.65 6.59 10.34
CA ASN A 105 -11.28 6.23 11.61
C ASN A 105 -12.64 5.55 11.41
N GLU A 106 -13.46 5.99 10.44
CA GLU A 106 -14.72 5.32 10.09
C GLU A 106 -14.51 3.87 9.68
N VAL A 107 -13.43 3.57 8.96
CA VAL A 107 -13.05 2.20 8.57
C VAL A 107 -12.58 1.41 9.79
N CYS A 108 -11.75 2.02 10.65
CA CYS A 108 -11.28 1.41 11.91
C CYS A 108 -12.42 1.02 12.88
N LEU A 109 -13.56 1.70 12.82
CA LEU A 109 -14.74 1.32 13.63
C LEU A 109 -15.47 0.08 13.10
N LYS A 110 -15.25 -0.29 11.85
CA LYS A 110 -15.96 -1.39 11.16
C LYS A 110 -15.12 -2.66 11.03
N HIS A 111 -13.80 -2.54 11.12
CA HIS A 111 -12.86 -3.63 10.89
C HIS A 111 -11.80 -3.72 11.99
N ASP A 112 -11.36 -4.95 12.28
CA ASP A 112 -10.33 -5.21 13.30
C ASP A 112 -8.91 -5.07 12.74
N TYR A 113 -8.75 -5.25 11.41
CA TYR A 113 -7.49 -5.13 10.69
C TYR A 113 -7.67 -4.22 9.49
N ILE A 114 -6.77 -3.25 9.28
CA ILE A 114 -6.84 -2.35 8.11
C ILE A 114 -5.54 -2.45 7.30
N THR A 115 -5.66 -2.89 6.05
CA THR A 115 -4.60 -2.76 5.06
C THR A 115 -4.71 -1.38 4.41
N MET A 116 -3.81 -0.46 4.74
CA MET A 116 -3.77 0.85 4.10
C MET A 116 -2.69 0.88 3.02
N GLU A 117 -3.05 1.25 1.80
CA GLU A 117 -2.12 1.34 0.68
C GLU A 117 -1.71 2.78 0.37
N GLY A 118 -0.43 3.00 0.13
CA GLY A 118 0.13 4.26 -0.33
C GLY A 118 0.10 4.43 -1.85
N SER A 119 0.23 5.65 -2.31
CA SER A 119 0.35 5.99 -3.73
C SER A 119 1.83 6.20 -4.10
N GLY A 120 2.30 5.59 -5.20
CA GLY A 120 3.71 5.72 -5.62
C GLY A 120 4.71 5.14 -4.60
N GLY A 121 5.86 5.82 -4.42
CA GLY A 121 6.84 5.51 -3.37
C GLY A 121 6.62 6.33 -2.11
N ILE A 122 7.48 6.12 -1.10
CA ILE A 122 7.36 6.77 0.23
C ILE A 122 7.34 8.32 0.19
N LEU A 123 7.95 8.92 -0.81
CA LEU A 123 8.03 10.38 -1.01
C LEU A 123 6.90 10.95 -1.87
N CYS A 124 5.84 10.20 -2.12
CA CYS A 124 4.73 10.67 -2.95
C CYS A 124 3.97 11.82 -2.28
N PRO A 125 3.87 13.01 -2.92
CA PRO A 125 3.04 14.11 -2.43
C PRO A 125 1.55 13.84 -2.71
N LEU A 126 0.71 14.04 -1.71
CA LEU A 126 -0.75 13.92 -1.81
C LEU A 126 -1.42 15.28 -2.02
N CYS A 127 -0.89 16.32 -1.39
CA CYS A 127 -1.29 17.72 -1.59
C CYS A 127 -0.05 18.61 -1.51
N PHE A 128 0.00 19.67 -2.31
CA PHE A 128 1.09 20.63 -2.31
C PHE A 128 0.60 22.06 -2.65
N ASP A 129 -0.57 22.39 -2.08
CA ASP A 129 -1.23 23.69 -2.22
C ASP A 129 -1.30 24.41 -0.86
N GLU A 130 -2.48 24.59 -0.27
CA GLU A 130 -2.64 25.21 1.05
C GLU A 130 -2.05 24.32 2.17
N GLU A 131 -2.34 23.03 2.13
CA GLU A 131 -1.67 22.03 2.94
C GLU A 131 -0.53 21.38 2.15
N ARG A 132 0.55 21.02 2.85
CA ARG A 132 1.63 20.20 2.29
C ARG A 132 1.58 18.83 2.97
N ILE A 133 1.06 17.85 2.24
CA ILE A 133 0.85 16.49 2.73
C ILE A 133 1.64 15.54 1.85
N GLN A 134 2.61 14.85 2.44
CA GLN A 134 3.29 13.71 1.84
C GLN A 134 2.77 12.41 2.45
N LEU A 135 3.11 11.30 1.82
CA LEU A 135 2.71 9.98 2.31
C LEU A 135 3.23 9.70 3.73
N GLU A 136 4.46 10.15 4.03
CA GLU A 136 5.05 10.02 5.36
C GLU A 136 4.27 10.78 6.45
N ASP A 137 3.64 11.90 6.10
CA ASP A 137 2.84 12.67 7.06
C ASP A 137 1.57 11.90 7.46
N VAL A 138 0.98 11.19 6.50
CA VAL A 138 -0.17 10.32 6.75
C VAL A 138 0.24 9.14 7.64
N ILE A 139 1.35 8.47 7.33
CA ILE A 139 1.90 7.36 8.13
C ILE A 139 2.12 7.80 9.57
N LYS A 140 2.79 8.91 9.79
CA LYS A 140 3.08 9.46 11.11
C LYS A 140 1.80 9.92 11.85
N LYS A 141 0.87 10.57 11.12
CA LYS A 141 -0.36 11.08 11.71
C LYS A 141 -1.31 9.98 12.17
N LEU A 142 -1.28 8.83 11.48
CA LEU A 142 -2.11 7.68 11.79
C LEU A 142 -1.36 6.61 12.61
N ASP A 143 -0.09 6.86 12.96
CA ASP A 143 0.79 5.97 13.74
C ASP A 143 0.88 4.56 13.13
N LEU A 144 1.30 4.48 11.86
CA LEU A 144 1.29 3.25 11.09
C LEU A 144 2.68 2.63 10.95
N SER A 145 2.78 1.32 11.13
CA SER A 145 3.93 0.54 10.71
C SER A 145 3.81 0.15 9.24
N CYS A 146 4.95 0.03 8.55
CA CYS A 146 5.00 -0.12 7.10
C CYS A 146 5.54 -1.47 6.66
N LEU A 147 4.98 -2.00 5.57
CA LEU A 147 5.52 -3.10 4.77
C LEU A 147 5.96 -2.53 3.41
N ILE A 148 7.18 -2.86 2.98
CA ILE A 148 7.74 -2.36 1.72
C ILE A 148 7.51 -3.41 0.61
N ILE A 149 6.91 -2.97 -0.48
CA ILE A 149 6.82 -3.77 -1.71
C ILE A 149 7.87 -3.30 -2.69
N ALA A 150 8.64 -4.23 -3.23
CA ALA A 150 9.68 -3.98 -4.21
C ALA A 150 9.58 -4.97 -5.38
N ASP A 151 9.98 -4.53 -6.56
CA ASP A 151 10.22 -5.43 -7.69
C ASP A 151 11.46 -6.28 -7.41
N ALA A 152 11.46 -7.56 -7.81
CA ALA A 152 12.60 -8.45 -7.59
C ALA A 152 13.76 -8.20 -8.56
N GLY A 153 13.52 -7.51 -9.68
CA GLY A 153 14.42 -7.35 -10.79
C GLY A 153 15.61 -6.41 -10.59
N LEU A 154 16.28 -6.10 -11.70
CA LEU A 154 17.49 -5.27 -11.70
C LEU A 154 17.22 -3.86 -11.17
N GLY A 155 18.11 -3.38 -10.28
CA GLY A 155 18.02 -2.06 -9.65
C GLY A 155 17.29 -2.05 -8.30
N THR A 156 16.70 -3.18 -7.90
CA THR A 156 15.93 -3.25 -6.64
C THR A 156 16.79 -3.03 -5.40
N ILE A 157 18.05 -3.48 -5.39
CA ILE A 157 18.96 -3.25 -4.24
C ILE A 157 19.03 -1.76 -3.92
N ASN A 158 19.30 -0.92 -4.94
CA ASN A 158 19.38 0.52 -4.75
C ASN A 158 18.05 1.13 -4.25
N SER A 159 16.93 0.79 -4.88
CA SER A 159 15.63 1.35 -4.52
C SER A 159 15.15 0.91 -3.14
N VAL A 160 15.39 -0.36 -2.77
CA VAL A 160 15.06 -0.87 -1.43
C VAL A 160 15.91 -0.21 -0.36
N VAL A 161 17.24 -0.19 -0.54
CA VAL A 161 18.15 0.38 0.47
C VAL A 161 17.86 1.87 0.68
N LEU A 162 17.71 2.65 -0.39
CA LEU A 162 17.38 4.08 -0.27
C LEU A 162 16.03 4.30 0.41
N THR A 163 15.01 3.50 0.10
CA THR A 163 13.69 3.59 0.74
C THR A 163 13.80 3.29 2.23
N VAL A 164 14.49 2.21 2.60
CA VAL A 164 14.67 1.80 4.00
C VAL A 164 15.46 2.85 4.79
N GLU A 165 16.57 3.35 4.26
CA GLU A 165 17.38 4.37 4.93
C GLU A 165 16.62 5.69 5.10
N TYR A 166 15.85 6.08 4.08
CA TYR A 166 14.94 7.23 4.21
C TYR A 166 13.93 7.01 5.35
N MET A 167 13.21 5.88 5.34
CA MET A 167 12.19 5.58 6.36
C MET A 167 12.79 5.52 7.77
N LYS A 168 13.96 4.88 7.94
CA LYS A 168 14.69 4.85 9.21
C LYS A 168 15.07 6.26 9.68
N SER A 169 15.58 7.11 8.79
CA SER A 169 15.93 8.50 9.12
C SER A 169 14.74 9.35 9.56
N ARG A 170 13.52 8.95 9.17
CA ARG A 170 12.25 9.60 9.51
C ARG A 170 11.55 8.95 10.71
N GLY A 171 12.14 7.90 11.30
CA GLY A 171 11.53 7.17 12.42
C GLY A 171 10.26 6.40 12.04
N ILE A 172 10.13 5.99 10.77
CA ILE A 172 8.98 5.22 10.30
C ILE A 172 9.25 3.74 10.53
N PRO A 173 8.42 3.01 11.31
CA PRO A 173 8.61 1.59 11.59
C PRO A 173 8.43 0.74 10.33
N ILE A 174 9.32 -0.23 10.11
CA ILE A 174 9.28 -1.13 8.96
C ILE A 174 9.17 -2.58 9.46
N LYS A 175 8.16 -3.31 9.00
CA LYS A 175 7.89 -4.71 9.39
C LYS A 175 8.62 -5.74 8.52
N GLY A 176 9.02 -5.36 7.31
CA GLY A 176 9.73 -6.23 6.37
C GLY A 176 9.54 -5.79 4.92
N ILE A 177 9.96 -6.66 4.02
CA ILE A 177 9.94 -6.45 2.57
C ILE A 177 9.19 -7.61 1.93
N ILE A 178 8.41 -7.36 0.88
CA ILE A 178 7.88 -8.36 -0.04
C ILE A 178 8.42 -8.05 -1.43
N PHE A 179 9.01 -9.05 -2.08
CA PHE A 179 9.36 -8.98 -3.49
C PHE A 179 8.20 -9.45 -4.36
N ASN A 180 7.86 -8.64 -5.35
CA ASN A 180 6.92 -8.96 -6.40
C ASN A 180 7.65 -9.21 -7.72
N HIS A 181 6.97 -9.82 -8.71
CA HIS A 181 7.54 -10.22 -10.01
C HIS A 181 8.77 -11.12 -9.85
N TYR A 182 8.74 -12.02 -8.86
CA TYR A 182 9.87 -12.89 -8.53
C TYR A 182 9.82 -14.16 -9.37
N HIS A 183 10.99 -14.55 -9.91
CA HIS A 183 11.18 -15.78 -10.70
C HIS A 183 12.14 -16.72 -9.98
N GLU A 184 11.61 -17.78 -9.41
CA GLU A 184 12.38 -18.81 -8.70
C GLU A 184 13.47 -19.42 -9.62
N GLY A 185 14.69 -19.55 -9.09
CA GLY A 185 15.85 -20.01 -9.85
C GLY A 185 16.55 -18.91 -10.67
N ASN A 186 16.04 -17.68 -10.64
CA ASN A 186 16.73 -16.52 -11.23
C ASN A 186 17.85 -16.07 -10.29
N VAL A 187 19.10 -16.33 -10.66
CA VAL A 187 20.29 -16.06 -9.87
C VAL A 187 20.38 -14.59 -9.44
N MET A 188 20.02 -13.65 -10.30
CA MET A 188 20.04 -12.21 -10.01
C MET A 188 19.01 -11.86 -8.92
N GLU A 189 17.79 -12.37 -9.02
CA GLU A 189 16.72 -12.06 -8.08
C GLU A 189 16.95 -12.70 -6.71
N GLU A 190 17.52 -13.92 -6.69
CA GLU A 190 17.96 -14.58 -5.45
C GLU A 190 19.10 -13.81 -4.77
N ASP A 191 20.05 -13.27 -5.55
CA ASP A 191 21.13 -12.43 -5.00
C ASP A 191 20.58 -11.09 -4.52
N ASN A 192 19.70 -10.45 -5.28
CA ASN A 192 19.01 -9.22 -4.88
C ASN A 192 18.33 -9.37 -3.52
N LEU A 193 17.63 -10.48 -3.29
CA LEU A 193 16.98 -10.78 -2.00
C LEU A 193 18.00 -10.80 -0.87
N ARG A 194 19.08 -11.58 -1.02
CA ARG A 194 20.14 -11.71 -0.02
C ARG A 194 20.80 -10.37 0.26
N MET A 195 21.11 -9.59 -0.78
CA MET A 195 21.74 -8.28 -0.63
C MET A 195 20.82 -7.28 0.04
N CYS A 196 19.52 -7.26 -0.29
CA CYS A 196 18.57 -6.39 0.40
C CYS A 196 18.46 -6.73 1.89
N GLU A 197 18.35 -8.02 2.26
CA GLU A 197 18.36 -8.42 3.68
C GLU A 197 19.66 -8.02 4.38
N TYR A 198 20.81 -8.28 3.75
CA TYR A 198 22.12 -7.96 4.31
C TYR A 198 22.30 -6.45 4.55
N MET A 199 21.98 -5.63 3.55
CA MET A 199 22.23 -4.17 3.61
C MET A 199 21.22 -3.44 4.49
N THR A 200 19.98 -3.92 4.59
CA THR A 200 18.93 -3.25 5.36
C THR A 200 18.75 -3.78 6.77
N GLY A 201 19.16 -5.05 7.01
CA GLY A 201 18.87 -5.79 8.24
C GLY A 201 17.39 -6.20 8.36
N LEU A 202 16.58 -5.98 7.33
CA LEU A 202 15.16 -6.37 7.31
C LEU A 202 14.99 -7.75 6.65
N LYS A 203 13.90 -8.45 7.01
CA LYS A 203 13.55 -9.72 6.39
C LYS A 203 12.70 -9.53 5.14
N VAL A 204 12.99 -10.33 4.11
CA VAL A 204 12.07 -10.56 2.99
C VAL A 204 11.06 -11.62 3.46
N LEU A 205 9.81 -11.19 3.65
CA LEU A 205 8.75 -12.01 4.25
C LEU A 205 8.12 -12.96 3.23
N ALA A 206 8.08 -12.55 1.96
CA ALA A 206 7.61 -13.36 0.84
C ALA A 206 8.20 -12.87 -0.47
N CYS A 207 8.25 -13.79 -1.44
CA CYS A 207 8.44 -13.51 -2.86
C CYS A 207 7.17 -13.95 -3.60
N VAL A 208 6.60 -13.06 -4.42
CA VAL A 208 5.35 -13.26 -5.14
C VAL A 208 5.62 -13.26 -6.64
N LYS A 209 5.09 -14.26 -7.35
CA LYS A 209 5.18 -14.41 -8.81
C LYS A 209 3.97 -13.74 -9.47
N ASP A 210 4.08 -13.37 -10.72
CA ASP A 210 2.98 -12.72 -11.48
C ASP A 210 1.67 -13.52 -11.51
N SER A 211 1.75 -14.86 -11.40
CA SER A 211 0.59 -15.75 -11.44
C SER A 211 0.08 -16.19 -10.08
N ASP A 212 0.71 -15.76 -8.99
CA ASP A 212 0.33 -16.19 -7.65
C ASP A 212 -1.04 -15.60 -7.27
N THR A 213 -1.97 -16.46 -6.88
CA THR A 213 -3.31 -16.07 -6.41
C THR A 213 -3.43 -16.07 -4.89
N ASP A 214 -2.34 -16.40 -4.19
CA ASP A 214 -2.18 -16.37 -2.74
C ASP A 214 -0.76 -15.93 -2.38
N ILE A 215 -0.56 -15.45 -1.16
CA ILE A 215 0.74 -15.08 -0.65
C ILE A 215 1.25 -16.13 0.34
N ASN A 216 2.50 -16.57 0.15
CA ASN A 216 3.12 -17.60 0.98
C ASN A 216 3.64 -17.02 2.31
N ILE A 217 2.72 -16.54 3.13
CA ILE A 217 2.95 -16.14 4.53
C ILE A 217 1.87 -16.79 5.38
N ASP A 218 2.25 -17.33 6.54
CA ASP A 218 1.27 -17.82 7.52
C ASP A 218 0.33 -16.69 7.96
N ALA A 219 -0.98 -16.95 8.03
CA ALA A 219 -1.98 -15.92 8.31
C ALA A 219 -1.82 -15.29 9.70
N LYS A 220 -1.36 -16.05 10.73
CA LYS A 220 -1.11 -15.50 12.07
C LYS A 220 0.14 -14.62 12.08
N LEU A 221 1.19 -15.04 11.35
CA LEU A 221 2.38 -14.22 11.16
C LEU A 221 2.01 -12.92 10.44
N LEU A 222 1.23 -12.99 9.37
CA LEU A 222 0.76 -11.82 8.62
C LEU A 222 -0.06 -10.89 9.53
N ALA A 223 -1.02 -11.42 10.29
CA ALA A 223 -1.82 -10.64 11.25
C ALA A 223 -0.96 -9.98 12.35
N SER A 224 0.17 -10.59 12.72
CA SER A 224 1.09 -10.03 13.71
C SER A 224 1.89 -8.83 13.23
N LEU A 225 1.92 -8.54 11.93
CA LEU A 225 2.56 -7.35 11.36
C LEU A 225 1.72 -6.08 11.59
N TYR A 226 0.42 -6.24 11.83
CA TYR A 226 -0.53 -5.15 12.10
C TYR A 226 -0.45 -4.69 13.56
N GLU A 227 -0.45 -3.40 13.79
CA GLU A 227 -0.38 -2.74 15.11
C GLU A 227 -1.54 -1.78 15.35
#